data_3091d153ff548ec01b12ada04c081906
#
_entry.id   3091d153ff548ec01b12ada04c081906
#
_cell.length_a   1.000
_cell.length_b   1.000
_cell.length_c   1.000
_cell.angle_alpha   90.00
_cell.angle_beta   90.00
_cell.angle_gamma   90.00
#
_symmetry.space_group_name_H-M   'P 1'
#
loop_
_entity.id
_entity.type
_entity.pdbx_description
1 polymer ?
#
loop_
_entity_poly.entity_id
_entity_poly.type
_entity_poly.pdbx_seq_one_letter_code
_entity_poly.pdbx_strand_id
1 'polypeptide(L)'
;MRSHSRRLRPALGLLLFSLVFATCIGASGAAHAFGLFGFGRGGFARPIARPMGPPIGRHPLPPPGFGGGYPGRPPGWGAPHPPIVGSGRSGNGSGGNATNSRDNGNGNNGRGATPVAQSDQPFVADEVITAFAPDTTVQAIDQFARRYNLTQVETQSFPLIGVSLYRWRIGGGRSVPSVITALGSENIVASVQPNYIFTLQDQAAAVGTQGDAAQYVLAELQIAQAHQLATGKDVLLAVIDSEIDAKHPDLDGTVVKSFDALGGGETAHLHGTEMAGAIAAHGKLLGIAPGAQILAAHAFDDTAGIAKGTSFAIYKSLQWAADNSARVVNMSFAGPTDPTLRRLLAAAYDKGMVLIAAAGNAGPQSEPLYPAADPNVIAVTATDSADHIFKMANRGRYIAVAAPGVDILALAPDGAYQLSTGTSIAAAHVSGIAALLLERKPSLKPSDIRAILIATAKAPGPPTPDSDFGAGLVSAYRALAALDRTSPGSADGTTQAKQ
;
A
#
# COMPACT_ATOMS: atom_id res chain seq x y z
N MET A 1 31.67 36.45 -58.30
CA MET A 1 33.04 36.75 -57.87
C MET A 1 33.27 35.88 -56.66
N ARG A 2 33.93 34.72 -56.84
CA ARG A 2 35.31 34.39 -56.49
C ARG A 2 35.57 34.67 -54.99
N SER A 3 36.01 33.82 -54.13
CA SER A 3 36.64 32.46 -54.13
C SER A 3 37.25 32.21 -52.78
N HIS A 4 37.43 30.98 -52.48
CA HIS A 4 38.43 30.25 -51.72
C HIS A 4 38.09 29.94 -50.25
N SER A 5 37.71 28.75 -49.93
CA SER A 5 38.43 27.49 -49.70
C SER A 5 39.64 27.61 -48.78
N ARG A 6 39.60 26.89 -47.63
CA ARG A 6 40.66 25.98 -47.23
C ARG A 6 40.21 25.04 -46.08
N ARG A 7 40.31 23.81 -46.40
CA ARG A 7 40.25 22.64 -45.48
C ARG A 7 41.58 22.57 -44.69
N LEU A 8 41.49 22.05 -43.46
CA LEU A 8 42.58 21.25 -42.88
C LEU A 8 42.05 20.37 -41.74
N ARG A 9 42.07 19.12 -41.93
CA ARG A 9 42.26 18.02 -40.97
C ARG A 9 43.72 17.52 -41.25
N PRO A 10 44.39 16.66 -40.44
CA PRO A 10 44.01 15.86 -39.26
C PRO A 10 45.11 15.89 -38.16
N ALA A 11 44.87 15.20 -37.02
CA ALA A 11 45.91 14.34 -36.45
C ALA A 11 45.34 13.51 -35.30
N LEU A 12 45.45 12.27 -35.51
CA LEU A 12 45.43 11.06 -34.72
C LEU A 12 46.46 11.16 -33.57
N GLY A 13 46.07 10.77 -32.36
CA GLY A 13 46.97 10.62 -31.21
C GLY A 13 46.50 9.47 -30.34
N LEU A 14 46.91 8.28 -30.73
CA LEU A 14 46.84 7.03 -29.98
C LEU A 14 47.90 7.09 -28.86
N LEU A 15 47.52 6.86 -27.60
CA LEU A 15 48.51 6.50 -26.55
C LEU A 15 47.90 5.41 -25.67
N LEU A 16 48.42 4.21 -25.91
CA LEU A 16 48.39 3.05 -25.00
C LEU A 16 49.28 3.34 -23.78
N PHE A 17 48.85 2.98 -22.61
CA PHE A 17 49.72 2.55 -21.49
C PHE A 17 48.92 1.57 -20.64
N SER A 18 49.22 0.34 -20.79
CA SER A 18 49.98 -0.66 -20.06
C SER A 18 49.55 -0.94 -18.64
N LEU A 19 49.04 -2.12 -18.53
CA LEU A 19 48.86 -3.08 -17.46
C LEU A 19 50.09 -3.12 -16.50
N VAL A 20 49.85 -3.08 -15.19
CA VAL A 20 50.76 -3.67 -14.20
C VAL A 20 49.95 -4.56 -13.25
N PHE A 21 50.16 -5.86 -13.44
CA PHE A 21 49.88 -6.93 -12.47
C PHE A 21 50.97 -6.88 -11.40
N ALA A 22 50.61 -6.91 -10.14
CA ALA A 22 51.50 -7.31 -9.05
C ALA A 22 50.77 -8.35 -8.19
N THR A 23 51.09 -9.59 -8.48
CA THR A 23 50.94 -10.74 -7.60
C THR A 23 51.97 -10.67 -6.48
N CYS A 24 51.59 -10.85 -5.25
CA CYS A 24 52.46 -11.30 -4.17
C CYS A 24 51.83 -12.48 -3.46
N ILE A 25 52.46 -13.62 -3.68
CA ILE A 25 52.35 -14.89 -2.95
C ILE A 25 53.39 -14.88 -1.82
N GLY A 26 53.08 -15.48 -0.71
CA GLY A 26 54.08 -15.86 0.32
C GLY A 26 53.48 -15.77 1.70
N ALA A 27 53.05 -16.81 2.25
CA ALA A 27 53.59 -18.03 2.80
C ALA A 27 53.90 -17.89 4.30
N SER A 28 53.20 -18.72 5.05
CA SER A 28 53.62 -19.55 6.17
C SER A 28 54.37 -18.95 7.36
N GLY A 29 53.91 -19.31 8.51
CA GLY A 29 54.66 -19.22 9.75
C GLY A 29 53.84 -19.72 10.94
N ALA A 30 54.05 -20.95 11.22
CA ALA A 30 53.52 -21.73 12.32
C ALA A 30 54.15 -21.38 13.67
N ALA A 31 53.46 -21.70 14.70
CA ALA A 31 53.88 -22.57 15.79
C ALA A 31 54.04 -21.97 17.19
N HIS A 32 53.53 -22.78 18.07
CA HIS A 32 53.93 -23.09 19.46
C HIS A 32 53.43 -22.11 20.54
N ALA A 33 53.01 -22.55 21.62
CA ALA A 33 52.71 -23.86 22.29
C ALA A 33 52.54 -23.59 23.79
N PHE A 34 51.88 -24.52 24.42
CA PHE A 34 52.03 -24.89 25.82
C PHE A 34 51.46 -24.00 26.95
N GLY A 35 50.58 -24.62 27.67
CA GLY A 35 50.17 -24.31 29.04
C GLY A 35 49.13 -25.29 29.53
N LEU A 36 49.60 -26.47 29.93
CA LEU A 36 48.86 -27.52 30.66
C LEU A 36 48.60 -27.09 32.13
N PHE A 37 47.64 -27.82 32.74
CA PHE A 37 47.26 -28.05 34.14
C PHE A 37 45.96 -27.33 34.52
N GLY A 38 44.92 -27.98 34.98
CA GLY A 38 44.89 -29.07 35.94
C GLY A 38 43.45 -29.61 36.15
N PHE A 39 43.41 -30.79 36.57
CA PHE A 39 42.30 -31.62 36.94
C PHE A 39 41.34 -31.03 38.01
N GLY A 40 40.00 -31.24 37.84
CA GLY A 40 39.04 -30.99 38.89
C GLY A 40 37.73 -31.75 38.63
N ARG A 41 37.56 -32.78 39.39
CA ARG A 41 36.45 -33.77 39.45
C ARG A 41 35.04 -33.17 39.55
N GLY A 42 34.10 -33.74 38.82
CA GLY A 42 32.91 -34.45 39.31
C GLY A 42 31.83 -33.61 40.00
N GLY A 43 30.67 -33.51 39.35
CA GLY A 43 29.44 -33.05 39.98
C GLY A 43 28.27 -33.34 39.08
N PHE A 44 27.60 -34.48 39.29
CA PHE A 44 26.30 -34.81 38.71
C PHE A 44 25.27 -33.78 39.21
N ALA A 45 24.75 -32.93 38.36
CA ALA A 45 23.58 -32.13 38.65
C ALA A 45 22.33 -32.80 38.05
N ARG A 46 21.39 -33.12 38.92
CA ARG A 46 20.06 -33.64 38.61
C ARG A 46 19.22 -32.62 37.86
N PRO A 47 18.28 -33.01 37.00
CA PRO A 47 17.36 -32.12 36.36
C PRO A 47 16.34 -31.58 37.37
N ILE A 48 16.20 -30.25 37.41
CA ILE A 48 15.21 -29.56 38.21
C ILE A 48 13.85 -29.70 37.52
N ALA A 49 12.89 -30.28 38.24
CA ALA A 49 11.50 -30.39 37.83
C ALA A 49 10.86 -28.99 37.71
N ARG A 50 10.13 -28.76 36.62
CA ARG A 50 9.27 -27.60 36.45
C ARG A 50 8.11 -27.64 37.44
N PRO A 51 7.73 -26.52 38.05
CA PRO A 51 6.52 -26.48 38.87
C PRO A 51 5.27 -26.56 37.98
N MET A 52 4.36 -27.46 38.34
CA MET A 52 3.03 -27.57 37.78
C MET A 52 2.22 -26.32 38.18
N GLY A 53 1.56 -25.69 37.20
CA GLY A 53 0.57 -24.66 37.43
C GLY A 53 -0.70 -25.19 38.08
N PRO A 54 -1.48 -24.33 38.75
CA PRO A 54 -2.67 -24.73 39.48
C PRO A 54 -3.79 -25.23 38.54
N PRO A 55 -4.71 -26.07 39.06
CA PRO A 55 -5.77 -26.69 38.25
C PRO A 55 -6.82 -25.68 37.85
N ILE A 56 -7.28 -25.82 36.59
CA ILE A 56 -8.35 -25.03 35.99
C ILE A 56 -9.66 -25.33 36.73
N GLY A 57 -10.18 -24.33 37.46
CA GLY A 57 -11.50 -24.36 38.07
C GLY A 57 -12.59 -24.41 37.02
N ARG A 58 -13.48 -25.42 37.15
CA ARG A 58 -14.70 -25.53 36.37
C ARG A 58 -15.66 -24.39 36.78
N HIS A 59 -16.09 -23.57 35.81
CA HIS A 59 -17.20 -22.65 36.00
C HIS A 59 -18.50 -23.43 36.04
N PRO A 60 -19.41 -23.11 36.97
CA PRO A 60 -20.76 -23.71 36.99
C PRO A 60 -21.65 -23.11 35.92
N LEU A 61 -22.48 -23.93 35.30
CA LEU A 61 -23.54 -23.57 34.37
C LEU A 61 -24.64 -22.76 35.08
N PRO A 62 -25.27 -21.80 34.44
CA PRO A 62 -26.42 -21.08 34.99
C PRO A 62 -27.70 -21.95 34.97
N PRO A 63 -28.62 -21.72 35.91
CA PRO A 63 -29.85 -22.50 36.03
C PRO A 63 -30.87 -22.15 34.94
N PRO A 64 -31.78 -23.05 34.59
CA PRO A 64 -32.84 -22.82 33.61
C PRO A 64 -34.08 -22.11 34.22
N GLY A 65 -34.62 -21.16 33.44
CA GLY A 65 -36.01 -20.83 33.48
C GLY A 65 -36.39 -19.57 34.24
N PHE A 66 -36.87 -18.57 33.49
CA PHE A 66 -38.17 -17.91 33.75
C PHE A 66 -38.60 -17.20 32.45
N GLY A 67 -39.77 -17.55 31.98
CA GLY A 67 -40.45 -16.96 30.85
C GLY A 67 -40.95 -15.54 31.18
N GLY A 68 -40.74 -14.62 30.24
CA GLY A 68 -41.27 -13.28 30.26
C GLY A 68 -41.59 -12.85 28.85
N GLY A 69 -42.88 -12.61 28.58
CA GLY A 69 -43.46 -12.33 27.27
C GLY A 69 -42.93 -11.10 26.59
N TYR A 70 -42.81 -11.17 25.28
CA TYR A 70 -42.56 -10.03 24.40
C TYR A 70 -43.88 -9.34 24.04
N PRO A 71 -43.96 -8.01 24.10
CA PRO A 71 -45.04 -7.28 23.49
C PRO A 71 -44.80 -7.02 21.99
N GLY A 72 -45.89 -7.06 21.28
CA GLY A 72 -46.20 -6.90 19.89
C GLY A 72 -45.28 -6.14 18.93
N ARG A 73 -45.15 -6.76 17.79
CA ARG A 73 -44.61 -6.24 16.54
C ARG A 73 -45.66 -5.36 15.84
N PRO A 74 -45.37 -4.14 15.36
CA PRO A 74 -46.23 -3.45 14.43
C PRO A 74 -46.09 -4.01 12.99
N PRO A 75 -47.13 -3.96 12.16
CA PRO A 75 -47.16 -4.57 10.84
C PRO A 75 -46.60 -3.66 9.74
N GLY A 76 -45.94 -4.27 8.77
CA GLY A 76 -45.93 -3.85 7.38
C GLY A 76 -44.75 -3.00 6.92
N TRP A 77 -43.75 -3.66 6.32
CA TRP A 77 -43.05 -3.14 5.13
C TRP A 77 -42.73 -4.35 4.27
N GLY A 78 -43.41 -4.42 3.12
CA GLY A 78 -43.23 -5.45 2.10
C GLY A 78 -41.95 -5.17 1.29
N ALA A 79 -41.25 -6.22 0.96
CA ALA A 79 -40.15 -6.21 0.01
C ALA A 79 -40.65 -5.95 -1.42
N PRO A 80 -39.95 -5.20 -2.26
CA PRO A 80 -40.29 -5.10 -3.67
C PRO A 80 -39.77 -6.32 -4.45
N HIS A 81 -40.65 -6.95 -5.20
CA HIS A 81 -40.34 -7.98 -6.19
C HIS A 81 -39.76 -7.36 -7.47
N PRO A 82 -38.92 -8.09 -8.23
CA PRO A 82 -38.41 -7.61 -9.51
C PRO A 82 -39.47 -7.66 -10.61
N PRO A 83 -39.42 -6.78 -11.63
CA PRO A 83 -40.44 -6.71 -12.66
C PRO A 83 -40.34 -7.85 -13.67
N ILE A 84 -41.50 -8.40 -14.00
CA ILE A 84 -41.77 -9.40 -15.02
C ILE A 84 -41.72 -8.73 -16.40
N VAL A 85 -40.96 -9.32 -17.32
CA VAL A 85 -40.92 -8.96 -18.75
C VAL A 85 -42.24 -9.39 -19.40
N GLY A 86 -43.03 -8.43 -19.86
CA GLY A 86 -44.22 -8.64 -20.67
C GLY A 86 -43.93 -8.33 -22.15
N SER A 87 -44.12 -9.35 -22.99
CA SER A 87 -44.14 -9.27 -24.44
C SER A 87 -45.41 -8.57 -24.94
N GLY A 88 -45.22 -7.58 -25.82
CA GLY A 88 -46.37 -6.94 -26.51
C GLY A 88 -45.96 -6.49 -27.92
N ARG A 89 -46.61 -7.07 -28.89
CA ARG A 89 -46.47 -7.03 -30.35
C ARG A 89 -47.20 -5.81 -30.97
N SER A 90 -46.67 -5.46 -32.17
CA SER A 90 -47.32 -4.83 -33.37
C SER A 90 -47.40 -3.30 -33.39
N GLY A 91 -46.88 -2.75 -34.47
CA GLY A 91 -47.53 -2.26 -35.61
C GLY A 91 -46.76 -1.26 -36.46
N ASN A 92 -46.41 -1.63 -37.63
CA ASN A 92 -46.55 -1.02 -38.95
C ASN A 92 -46.23 0.46 -39.20
N GLY A 93 -45.40 0.69 -40.26
CA GLY A 93 -45.51 1.91 -41.09
C GLY A 93 -44.26 2.31 -41.85
N SER A 94 -44.03 1.76 -43.02
CA SER A 94 -43.77 2.35 -44.34
C SER A 94 -42.64 3.42 -44.51
N GLY A 95 -41.66 3.11 -45.38
CA GLY A 95 -41.44 3.94 -46.57
C GLY A 95 -40.01 4.21 -46.97
N GLY A 96 -39.51 3.50 -48.00
CA GLY A 96 -38.76 4.03 -49.13
C GLY A 96 -37.25 4.40 -48.91
N ASN A 97 -36.31 3.92 -49.55
CA ASN A 97 -36.01 3.77 -50.95
C ASN A 97 -34.57 3.21 -51.10
N ALA A 98 -34.39 2.38 -52.07
CA ALA A 98 -33.15 1.69 -52.46
C ALA A 98 -32.22 2.63 -53.22
N THR A 99 -30.90 2.42 -53.06
CA THR A 99 -29.99 2.46 -54.24
C THR A 99 -28.87 1.42 -54.04
N ASN A 100 -28.81 0.56 -55.02
CA ASN A 100 -27.77 -0.43 -55.29
C ASN A 100 -26.44 0.24 -55.61
N SER A 101 -25.35 -0.29 -55.15
CA SER A 101 -24.10 -0.39 -55.88
C SER A 101 -23.39 -1.67 -55.51
N ARG A 102 -23.31 -2.58 -56.45
CA ARG A 102 -22.41 -3.72 -56.46
C ARG A 102 -21.00 -3.19 -56.70
N ASP A 103 -20.06 -3.66 -55.92
CA ASP A 103 -18.73 -3.90 -56.50
C ASP A 103 -18.10 -5.15 -55.93
N ASN A 104 -17.51 -5.89 -56.86
CA ASN A 104 -16.84 -7.16 -56.73
C ASN A 104 -15.38 -6.91 -56.31
N GLY A 105 -14.79 -7.79 -55.50
CA GLY A 105 -13.34 -7.83 -55.48
C GLY A 105 -12.70 -8.58 -54.32
N ASN A 106 -12.59 -9.86 -54.52
CA ASN A 106 -11.41 -10.70 -54.26
C ASN A 106 -10.78 -10.76 -52.88
N GLY A 107 -10.71 -11.98 -52.38
CA GLY A 107 -10.21 -12.37 -51.09
C GLY A 107 -8.72 -12.17 -50.87
N ASN A 108 -8.40 -11.98 -49.59
CA ASN A 108 -7.16 -12.49 -49.05
C ASN A 108 -7.37 -12.90 -47.58
N ASN A 109 -7.24 -14.20 -47.35
CA ASN A 109 -7.26 -14.78 -46.00
C ASN A 109 -5.98 -14.41 -45.24
N GLY A 110 -6.03 -13.29 -44.52
CA GLY A 110 -5.12 -13.01 -43.45
C GLY A 110 -5.87 -13.14 -42.14
N ARG A 111 -5.71 -14.27 -41.42
CA ARG A 111 -6.12 -14.37 -40.03
C ARG A 111 -5.24 -13.44 -39.20
N GLY A 112 -5.59 -12.18 -39.16
CA GLY A 112 -5.12 -11.25 -38.16
C GLY A 112 -5.78 -11.63 -36.83
N ALA A 113 -4.97 -11.99 -35.83
CA ALA A 113 -5.42 -12.10 -34.47
C ALA A 113 -6.02 -10.74 -34.09
N THR A 114 -7.31 -10.71 -33.83
CA THR A 114 -8.00 -9.59 -33.23
C THR A 114 -7.29 -9.27 -31.91
N PRO A 115 -6.90 -8.02 -31.62
CA PRO A 115 -6.45 -7.66 -30.30
C PRO A 115 -7.58 -7.98 -29.33
N VAL A 116 -7.32 -8.87 -28.38
CA VAL A 116 -8.23 -9.11 -27.27
C VAL A 116 -8.39 -7.76 -26.59
N ALA A 117 -9.60 -7.19 -26.61
CA ALA A 117 -9.94 -6.01 -25.85
C ALA A 117 -9.47 -6.23 -24.41
N GLN A 118 -8.69 -5.30 -23.87
CA GLN A 118 -8.30 -5.31 -22.46
C GLN A 118 -9.61 -5.39 -21.67
N SER A 119 -9.84 -6.53 -21.01
CA SER A 119 -11.04 -6.74 -20.22
C SER A 119 -11.03 -5.77 -19.03
N ASP A 120 -12.14 -5.08 -18.78
CA ASP A 120 -12.40 -4.30 -17.56
C ASP A 120 -12.49 -5.18 -16.29
N GLN A 121 -11.86 -6.34 -16.31
CA GLN A 121 -11.84 -7.26 -15.19
C GLN A 121 -10.86 -6.75 -14.13
N PRO A 122 -11.25 -6.76 -12.85
CA PRO A 122 -10.39 -6.26 -11.76
C PRO A 122 -9.24 -7.21 -11.42
N PHE A 123 -8.82 -8.06 -12.35
CA PHE A 123 -7.75 -9.03 -12.18
C PHE A 123 -7.06 -9.35 -13.51
N VAL A 124 -5.84 -9.89 -13.43
CA VAL A 124 -5.08 -10.34 -14.59
C VAL A 124 -5.84 -11.49 -15.26
N ALA A 125 -6.11 -11.35 -16.55
CA ALA A 125 -7.08 -12.18 -17.30
C ALA A 125 -6.75 -13.69 -17.34
N ASP A 126 -5.49 -14.05 -17.16
CA ASP A 126 -4.98 -15.42 -17.26
C ASP A 126 -4.13 -15.85 -16.04
N GLU A 127 -4.27 -15.18 -14.89
CA GLU A 127 -3.49 -15.53 -13.72
C GLU A 127 -4.34 -15.84 -12.48
N VAL A 128 -3.89 -16.85 -11.73
CA VAL A 128 -4.40 -17.18 -10.40
C VAL A 128 -3.26 -17.34 -9.40
N ILE A 129 -3.58 -17.09 -8.12
CA ILE A 129 -2.68 -17.28 -7.00
C ILE A 129 -3.23 -18.43 -6.14
N THR A 130 -2.37 -19.40 -5.78
CA THR A 130 -2.74 -20.50 -4.88
C THR A 130 -1.82 -20.57 -3.68
N ALA A 131 -2.36 -21.06 -2.55
CA ALA A 131 -1.59 -21.66 -1.48
C ALA A 131 -1.95 -23.15 -1.41
N PHE A 132 -0.99 -23.99 -1.07
CA PHE A 132 -1.20 -25.41 -0.83
C PHE A 132 -1.18 -25.74 0.65
N ALA A 133 -1.73 -26.89 1.01
CA ALA A 133 -1.63 -27.43 2.35
C ALA A 133 -0.14 -27.65 2.74
N PRO A 134 0.23 -27.46 4.03
CA PRO A 134 1.64 -27.44 4.46
C PRO A 134 2.44 -28.71 4.13
N ASP A 135 1.78 -29.86 4.04
CA ASP A 135 2.34 -31.19 3.75
C ASP A 135 2.34 -31.55 2.26
N THR A 136 1.93 -30.62 1.39
CA THR A 136 1.89 -30.86 -0.07
C THR A 136 3.30 -30.95 -0.63
N THR A 137 3.64 -32.11 -1.25
CA THR A 137 4.95 -32.29 -1.86
C THR A 137 5.10 -31.53 -3.18
N VAL A 138 6.35 -31.20 -3.55
CA VAL A 138 6.65 -30.55 -4.84
C VAL A 138 6.14 -31.40 -6.02
N GLN A 139 6.26 -32.74 -5.95
CA GLN A 139 5.74 -33.63 -6.98
C GLN A 139 4.22 -33.54 -7.14
N ALA A 140 3.48 -33.38 -6.01
CA ALA A 140 2.03 -33.21 -6.06
C ALA A 140 1.66 -31.85 -6.69
N ILE A 141 2.42 -30.79 -6.40
CA ILE A 141 2.25 -29.46 -7.02
C ILE A 141 2.53 -29.53 -8.53
N ASP A 142 3.59 -30.23 -8.96
CA ASP A 142 3.91 -30.41 -10.38
C ASP A 142 2.83 -31.22 -11.13
N GLN A 143 2.29 -32.27 -10.51
CA GLN A 143 1.19 -33.05 -11.09
C GLN A 143 -0.09 -32.22 -11.18
N PHE A 144 -0.39 -31.44 -10.17
CA PHE A 144 -1.50 -30.49 -10.14
C PHE A 144 -1.36 -29.46 -11.27
N ALA A 145 -0.20 -28.83 -11.42
CA ALA A 145 0.05 -27.86 -12.49
C ALA A 145 -0.17 -28.46 -13.89
N ARG A 146 0.34 -29.69 -14.14
CA ARG A 146 0.12 -30.40 -15.40
C ARG A 146 -1.35 -30.74 -15.64
N ARG A 147 -2.06 -31.26 -14.61
CA ARG A 147 -3.49 -31.63 -14.71
C ARG A 147 -4.35 -30.43 -15.09
N TYR A 148 -4.06 -29.28 -14.52
CA TYR A 148 -4.82 -28.05 -14.74
C TYR A 148 -4.23 -27.14 -15.83
N ASN A 149 -3.24 -27.60 -16.60
CA ASN A 149 -2.56 -26.83 -17.64
C ASN A 149 -2.18 -25.42 -17.13
N LEU A 150 -1.46 -25.40 -16.00
CA LEU A 150 -0.95 -24.19 -15.37
C LEU A 150 0.56 -24.09 -15.57
N THR A 151 1.04 -22.90 -15.88
CA THR A 151 2.47 -22.59 -15.93
C THR A 151 2.83 -21.76 -14.71
N GLN A 152 3.79 -22.21 -13.91
CA GLN A 152 4.28 -21.45 -12.77
C GLN A 152 5.00 -20.20 -13.26
N VAL A 153 4.53 -19.04 -12.85
CA VAL A 153 5.15 -17.73 -13.15
C VAL A 153 6.13 -17.38 -12.03
N GLU A 154 5.68 -17.55 -10.79
CA GLU A 154 6.47 -17.18 -9.62
C GLU A 154 6.02 -17.98 -8.39
N THR A 155 6.92 -18.19 -7.44
CA THR A 155 6.57 -18.70 -6.11
C THR A 155 7.37 -17.93 -5.07
N GLN A 156 6.72 -17.62 -3.95
CA GLN A 156 7.38 -16.93 -2.85
C GLN A 156 6.79 -17.34 -1.50
N SER A 157 7.67 -17.43 -0.51
CA SER A 157 7.28 -17.62 0.90
C SER A 157 6.87 -16.28 1.51
N PHE A 158 5.79 -16.33 2.28
CA PHE A 158 5.27 -15.19 3.04
C PHE A 158 5.24 -15.53 4.54
N PRO A 159 6.40 -15.42 5.23
CA PRO A 159 6.50 -15.69 6.67
C PRO A 159 5.51 -14.91 7.52
N LEU A 160 5.13 -13.71 7.09
CA LEU A 160 4.16 -12.86 7.77
C LEU A 160 2.82 -13.58 8.01
N ILE A 161 2.41 -14.43 7.07
CA ILE A 161 1.16 -15.22 7.17
C ILE A 161 1.41 -16.74 7.15
N GLY A 162 2.68 -17.16 7.22
CA GLY A 162 3.07 -18.57 7.35
C GLY A 162 2.77 -19.46 6.15
N VAL A 163 2.74 -18.91 4.91
CA VAL A 163 2.43 -19.69 3.71
C VAL A 163 3.40 -19.39 2.56
N SER A 164 3.49 -20.34 1.63
CA SER A 164 4.06 -20.07 0.30
C SER A 164 2.93 -19.88 -0.71
N LEU A 165 3.02 -18.85 -1.52
CA LEU A 165 2.07 -18.54 -2.58
C LEU A 165 2.71 -18.82 -3.94
N TYR A 166 1.90 -19.36 -4.84
CA TYR A 166 2.26 -19.71 -6.21
C TYR A 166 1.42 -18.88 -7.16
N ARG A 167 2.06 -18.13 -8.06
CA ARG A 167 1.41 -17.41 -9.15
C ARG A 167 1.48 -18.27 -10.43
N TRP A 168 0.32 -18.53 -10.99
CA TRP A 168 0.17 -19.41 -12.15
C TRP A 168 -0.41 -18.66 -13.33
N ARG A 169 0.08 -18.96 -14.52
CA ARG A 169 -0.56 -18.60 -15.78
C ARG A 169 -1.44 -19.74 -16.24
N ILE A 170 -2.68 -19.41 -16.63
CA ILE A 170 -3.69 -20.35 -17.09
C ILE A 170 -3.49 -20.65 -18.59
N GLY A 171 -3.28 -21.91 -18.94
CA GLY A 171 -3.22 -22.34 -20.35
C GLY A 171 -4.59 -22.70 -20.91
N GLY A 172 -4.68 -22.74 -22.25
CA GLY A 172 -5.86 -23.25 -22.97
C GLY A 172 -7.07 -22.31 -23.02
N GLY A 173 -6.88 -21.01 -22.79
CA GLY A 173 -7.94 -20.00 -22.96
C GLY A 173 -9.10 -20.10 -21.96
N ARG A 174 -8.91 -20.78 -20.83
CA ARG A 174 -9.92 -20.89 -19.76
C ARG A 174 -10.01 -19.59 -18.97
N SER A 175 -11.22 -19.25 -18.53
CA SER A 175 -11.44 -18.07 -17.69
C SER A 175 -10.96 -18.26 -16.25
N VAL A 176 -10.48 -17.20 -15.61
CA VAL A 176 -10.04 -17.20 -14.20
C VAL A 176 -11.14 -17.74 -13.27
N PRO A 177 -12.43 -17.32 -13.36
CA PRO A 177 -13.49 -17.88 -12.50
C PRO A 177 -13.67 -19.39 -12.66
N SER A 178 -13.61 -19.92 -13.89
CA SER A 178 -13.78 -21.36 -14.13
C SER A 178 -12.62 -22.18 -13.54
N VAL A 179 -11.41 -21.64 -13.63
CA VAL A 179 -10.21 -22.27 -13.05
C VAL A 179 -10.27 -22.23 -11.52
N ILE A 180 -10.64 -21.12 -10.91
CA ILE A 180 -10.79 -21.00 -9.45
C ILE A 180 -11.78 -22.02 -8.92
N THR A 181 -12.94 -22.18 -9.57
CA THR A 181 -13.94 -23.20 -9.19
C THR A 181 -13.34 -24.61 -9.24
N ALA A 182 -12.62 -24.93 -10.30
CA ALA A 182 -11.99 -26.24 -10.45
C ALA A 182 -10.87 -26.51 -9.43
N LEU A 183 -10.03 -25.52 -9.18
CA LEU A 183 -8.91 -25.64 -8.24
C LEU A 183 -9.37 -25.67 -6.79
N GLY A 184 -10.44 -24.93 -6.45
CA GLY A 184 -11.00 -24.86 -5.10
C GLY A 184 -11.62 -26.17 -4.62
N SER A 185 -11.86 -27.14 -5.52
CA SER A 185 -12.34 -28.48 -5.16
C SER A 185 -11.21 -29.48 -4.83
N GLU A 186 -9.95 -29.12 -5.05
CA GLU A 186 -8.79 -29.97 -4.78
C GLU A 186 -8.37 -29.94 -3.32
N ASN A 187 -8.25 -31.08 -2.70
CA ASN A 187 -7.91 -31.21 -1.26
C ASN A 187 -6.54 -30.65 -0.90
N ILE A 188 -5.61 -30.59 -1.86
CA ILE A 188 -4.26 -30.04 -1.62
C ILE A 188 -4.22 -28.51 -1.69
N VAL A 189 -5.29 -27.86 -2.17
CA VAL A 189 -5.37 -26.40 -2.31
C VAL A 189 -5.96 -25.80 -1.05
N ALA A 190 -5.14 -25.08 -0.30
CA ALA A 190 -5.57 -24.36 0.90
C ALA A 190 -6.32 -23.07 0.56
N SER A 191 -5.93 -22.40 -0.51
CA SER A 191 -6.65 -21.22 -1.05
C SER A 191 -6.33 -21.01 -2.52
N VAL A 192 -7.29 -20.43 -3.24
CA VAL A 192 -7.13 -19.99 -4.63
C VAL A 192 -7.90 -18.69 -4.85
N GLN A 193 -7.30 -17.75 -5.57
CA GLN A 193 -7.91 -16.46 -5.90
C GLN A 193 -7.33 -15.90 -7.20
N PRO A 194 -8.00 -14.89 -7.81
CA PRO A 194 -7.43 -14.12 -8.91
C PRO A 194 -6.15 -13.39 -8.47
N ASN A 195 -5.27 -13.05 -9.42
CA ASN A 195 -4.27 -12.01 -9.25
C ASN A 195 -4.94 -10.66 -9.54
N TYR A 196 -5.50 -10.01 -8.51
CA TYR A 196 -6.25 -8.77 -8.66
C TYR A 196 -5.37 -7.63 -9.15
N ILE A 197 -6.00 -6.62 -9.76
CA ILE A 197 -5.38 -5.37 -10.21
C ILE A 197 -5.80 -4.25 -9.26
N PHE A 198 -4.83 -3.48 -8.82
CA PHE A 198 -4.95 -2.26 -8.05
C PHE A 198 -4.45 -1.08 -8.88
N THR A 199 -4.95 0.11 -8.61
CA THR A 199 -4.55 1.34 -9.31
C THR A 199 -4.08 2.39 -8.32
N LEU A 200 -3.09 3.18 -8.72
CA LEU A 200 -2.73 4.40 -8.00
C LEU A 200 -3.89 5.39 -8.07
N GLN A 201 -4.02 6.20 -7.03
CA GLN A 201 -5.15 7.12 -6.89
C GLN A 201 -4.75 8.56 -7.23
N ASP A 202 -4.36 8.75 -8.51
CA ASP A 202 -4.08 10.06 -9.07
C ASP A 202 -5.28 10.68 -9.77
N GLN A 203 -5.37 12.00 -9.69
CA GLN A 203 -6.00 12.78 -10.73
C GLN A 203 -4.96 13.77 -11.25
N ALA A 204 -4.77 13.79 -12.59
CA ALA A 204 -3.99 14.84 -13.22
C ALA A 204 -4.50 16.18 -12.72
N ALA A 205 -3.63 16.96 -12.08
CA ALA A 205 -3.98 18.29 -11.62
C ALA A 205 -4.49 19.09 -12.82
N ALA A 206 -5.73 19.56 -12.76
CA ALA A 206 -6.15 20.64 -13.60
C ALA A 206 -5.18 21.80 -13.31
N VAL A 207 -4.57 22.37 -14.34
CA VAL A 207 -3.70 23.53 -14.22
C VAL A 207 -4.51 24.63 -13.53
N GLY A 208 -4.44 24.66 -12.22
CA GLY A 208 -5.14 25.61 -11.37
C GLY A 208 -4.41 26.94 -11.44
N THR A 209 -5.14 27.96 -11.75
CA THR A 209 -4.73 29.35 -11.66
C THR A 209 -4.29 29.65 -10.22
N GLN A 210 -2.98 30.00 -10.09
CA GLN A 210 -2.42 30.85 -9.05
C GLN A 210 -3.13 30.83 -7.67
N GLY A 211 -2.74 29.94 -6.79
CA GLY A 211 -2.89 30.08 -5.36
C GLY A 211 -1.51 30.22 -4.76
N ASP A 212 -1.22 31.38 -4.24
CA ASP A 212 0.04 31.66 -3.56
C ASP A 212 0.08 30.89 -2.23
N ALA A 213 1.22 30.43 -1.96
CA ALA A 213 1.83 29.80 -0.84
C ALA A 213 2.08 28.34 -1.12
N ALA A 214 3.24 28.17 -1.64
CA ALA A 214 3.83 26.91 -2.07
C ALA A 214 3.57 25.82 -1.08
N GLN A 215 3.15 25.70 -0.03
CA GLN A 215 2.81 24.59 0.85
C GLN A 215 1.81 24.99 1.95
N TYR A 216 0.56 25.32 1.57
CA TYR A 216 -0.48 25.65 2.56
C TYR A 216 -0.66 24.53 3.61
N VAL A 217 -0.38 23.29 3.23
CA VAL A 217 -0.42 22.09 4.09
C VAL A 217 0.40 22.24 5.37
N LEU A 218 1.54 22.95 5.31
CA LEU A 218 2.41 23.14 6.47
C LEU A 218 1.75 23.99 7.56
N ALA A 219 1.00 25.02 7.16
CA ALA A 219 0.24 25.86 8.10
C ALA A 219 -0.97 25.11 8.64
N GLU A 220 -1.71 24.44 7.79
CA GLU A 220 -2.95 23.74 8.14
C GLU A 220 -2.72 22.57 9.10
N LEU A 221 -1.68 21.78 8.85
CA LEU A 221 -1.27 20.69 9.75
C LEU A 221 -0.43 21.16 10.96
N GLN A 222 -0.13 22.46 11.06
CA GLN A 222 0.69 23.07 12.10
C GLN A 222 2.10 22.46 12.18
N ILE A 223 2.74 22.30 11.03
CA ILE A 223 4.03 21.59 10.90
C ILE A 223 5.17 22.36 11.58
N ALA A 224 5.21 23.69 11.49
CA ALA A 224 6.25 24.48 12.17
C ALA A 224 6.29 24.25 13.69
N GLN A 225 5.13 24.12 14.32
CA GLN A 225 5.02 23.79 15.74
C GLN A 225 5.34 22.31 16.01
N ALA A 226 4.88 21.42 15.13
CA ALA A 226 5.15 19.99 15.24
C ALA A 226 6.65 19.67 15.17
N HIS A 227 7.39 20.34 14.28
CA HIS A 227 8.83 20.14 14.11
C HIS A 227 9.68 20.63 15.28
N GLN A 228 9.13 21.44 16.18
CA GLN A 228 9.79 21.73 17.46
C GLN A 228 9.78 20.51 18.41
N LEU A 229 8.91 19.53 18.15
CA LEU A 229 8.72 18.35 18.99
C LEU A 229 9.30 17.08 18.36
N ALA A 230 9.15 16.91 17.03
CA ALA A 230 9.57 15.72 16.30
C ALA A 230 9.70 16.04 14.80
N THR A 231 10.58 15.31 14.10
CA THR A 231 10.82 15.41 12.64
C THR A 231 10.65 14.06 11.91
N GLY A 232 10.27 13.00 12.63
CA GLY A 232 10.18 11.63 12.12
C GLY A 232 11.51 10.88 12.17
N LYS A 233 12.51 11.43 12.89
CA LYS A 233 13.87 10.89 12.93
C LYS A 233 13.90 9.42 13.32
N ASP A 234 14.72 8.65 12.57
CA ASP A 234 14.98 7.22 12.76
C ASP A 234 13.73 6.31 12.61
N VAL A 235 12.62 6.83 12.04
CA VAL A 235 11.44 6.03 11.75
C VAL A 235 11.51 5.50 10.32
N LEU A 236 11.50 4.17 10.17
CA LEU A 236 11.42 3.49 8.88
C LEU A 236 9.97 3.48 8.39
N LEU A 237 9.73 4.09 7.24
CA LEU A 237 8.43 4.21 6.61
C LEU A 237 8.47 3.58 5.20
N ALA A 238 7.69 2.54 4.97
CA ALA A 238 7.56 1.94 3.65
C ALA A 238 6.55 2.70 2.79
N VAL A 239 6.93 3.02 1.56
CA VAL A 239 6.07 3.54 0.51
C VAL A 239 5.91 2.42 -0.53
N ILE A 240 4.72 1.81 -0.58
CA ILE A 240 4.36 0.80 -1.58
C ILE A 240 3.67 1.53 -2.72
N ASP A 241 4.38 1.75 -3.82
CA ASP A 241 3.95 2.68 -4.87
C ASP A 241 4.63 2.36 -6.22
N SER A 242 4.64 3.31 -7.13
CA SER A 242 5.51 3.33 -8.29
C SER A 242 6.94 3.71 -7.89
N GLU A 243 7.91 3.60 -8.82
CA GLU A 243 9.31 3.89 -8.54
C GLU A 243 9.51 5.35 -8.10
N ILE A 244 10.31 5.55 -7.07
CA ILE A 244 10.62 6.87 -6.48
C ILE A 244 11.91 7.40 -7.09
N ASP A 245 11.94 8.67 -7.51
CA ASP A 245 13.19 9.37 -7.83
C ASP A 245 14.01 9.64 -6.56
N ALA A 246 14.75 8.62 -6.13
CA ALA A 246 15.64 8.72 -4.96
C ALA A 246 16.79 9.71 -5.15
N LYS A 247 17.01 10.22 -6.38
CA LYS A 247 18.05 11.22 -6.70
C LYS A 247 17.51 12.64 -6.69
N HIS A 248 16.18 12.81 -6.48
CA HIS A 248 15.61 14.14 -6.36
C HIS A 248 16.31 14.92 -5.23
N PRO A 249 16.74 16.18 -5.45
CA PRO A 249 17.51 16.94 -4.45
C PRO A 249 16.84 17.06 -3.09
N ASP A 250 15.50 17.12 -3.06
CA ASP A 250 14.72 17.21 -1.83
C ASP A 250 14.56 15.86 -1.10
N LEU A 251 15.03 14.75 -1.71
CA LEU A 251 15.02 13.39 -1.13
C LEU A 251 16.43 12.81 -0.92
N ASP A 252 17.48 13.63 -1.04
CA ASP A 252 18.86 13.16 -0.91
C ASP A 252 19.09 12.46 0.44
N GLY A 253 19.52 11.18 0.38
CA GLY A 253 19.72 10.35 1.58
C GLY A 253 18.46 9.89 2.30
N THR A 254 17.26 10.26 1.83
CA THR A 254 15.96 9.85 2.44
C THR A 254 15.61 8.41 2.14
N VAL A 255 15.77 7.96 0.88
CA VAL A 255 15.49 6.58 0.48
C VAL A 255 16.65 5.68 0.87
N VAL A 256 16.49 4.90 1.92
CA VAL A 256 17.56 4.08 2.50
C VAL A 256 17.62 2.67 1.91
N LYS A 257 16.52 2.16 1.36
CA LYS A 257 16.45 0.88 0.65
C LYS A 257 15.34 0.93 -0.39
N SER A 258 15.54 0.21 -1.50
CA SER A 258 14.56 0.00 -2.55
C SER A 258 14.32 -1.49 -2.80
N PHE A 259 13.13 -1.84 -3.27
CA PHE A 259 12.72 -3.18 -3.65
C PHE A 259 11.83 -3.12 -4.89
N ASP A 260 12.24 -3.79 -5.95
CA ASP A 260 11.43 -3.93 -7.17
C ASP A 260 10.58 -5.22 -7.09
N ALA A 261 9.29 -5.07 -6.83
CA ALA A 261 8.36 -6.18 -6.81
C ALA A 261 7.92 -6.65 -8.21
N LEU A 262 8.18 -5.85 -9.24
CA LEU A 262 7.79 -6.15 -10.63
C LEU A 262 8.89 -6.89 -11.39
N GLY A 263 10.17 -6.64 -11.06
CA GLY A 263 11.32 -7.23 -11.74
C GLY A 263 11.60 -6.64 -13.12
N GLY A 264 11.14 -5.40 -13.37
CA GLY A 264 11.19 -4.75 -14.69
C GLY A 264 12.23 -3.66 -14.88
N GLY A 265 12.94 -3.28 -13.83
CA GLY A 265 13.90 -2.19 -13.84
C GLY A 265 13.33 -0.88 -13.29
N GLU A 266 14.24 0.06 -13.00
CA GLU A 266 13.95 1.29 -12.27
C GLU A 266 13.77 2.46 -13.24
N THR A 267 12.54 2.89 -13.48
CA THR A 267 12.25 4.20 -14.08
C THR A 267 11.47 5.01 -13.06
N ALA A 268 12.06 6.12 -12.60
CA ALA A 268 11.41 7.01 -11.66
C ALA A 268 10.03 7.45 -12.19
N HIS A 269 9.02 7.35 -11.35
CA HIS A 269 7.65 7.67 -11.69
C HIS A 269 7.13 8.80 -10.80
N LEU A 270 6.17 9.53 -11.33
CA LEU A 270 5.62 10.73 -10.69
C LEU A 270 5.04 10.42 -9.31
N HIS A 271 4.07 9.50 -9.23
CA HIS A 271 3.25 9.29 -8.04
C HIS A 271 4.08 8.85 -6.82
N GLY A 272 4.95 7.86 -6.95
CA GLY A 272 5.83 7.43 -5.83
C GLY A 272 6.74 8.56 -5.35
N THR A 273 7.24 9.40 -6.29
CA THR A 273 8.08 10.57 -5.96
C THR A 273 7.28 11.63 -5.19
N GLU A 274 6.03 11.91 -5.60
CA GLU A 274 5.11 12.79 -4.89
C GLU A 274 4.86 12.31 -3.44
N MET A 275 4.55 11.00 -3.28
CA MET A 275 4.29 10.43 -1.95
C MET A 275 5.51 10.51 -1.04
N ALA A 276 6.68 10.13 -1.54
CA ALA A 276 7.93 10.24 -0.77
C ALA A 276 8.22 11.70 -0.38
N GLY A 277 8.00 12.65 -1.29
CA GLY A 277 8.17 14.07 -1.03
C GLY A 277 7.21 14.63 0.02
N ALA A 278 5.92 14.31 -0.08
CA ALA A 278 4.92 14.71 0.91
C ALA A 278 5.24 14.19 2.31
N ILE A 279 5.83 13.00 2.40
CA ILE A 279 6.26 12.39 3.67
C ILE A 279 7.54 13.04 4.18
N ALA A 280 8.63 13.11 3.37
CA ALA A 280 9.97 13.27 3.92
C ALA A 280 10.90 14.23 3.13
N ALA A 281 10.38 15.07 2.24
CA ALA A 281 11.17 16.10 1.58
C ALA A 281 11.83 17.04 2.62
N HIS A 282 13.08 17.45 2.35
CA HIS A 282 13.87 18.30 3.24
C HIS A 282 14.74 19.32 2.49
N GLY A 283 14.35 19.65 1.25
CA GLY A 283 15.05 20.63 0.41
C GLY A 283 14.25 21.90 0.19
N LYS A 284 13.85 22.18 -1.05
CA LYS A 284 12.98 23.32 -1.38
C LYS A 284 11.57 23.14 -0.85
N LEU A 285 11.03 21.90 -0.96
CA LEU A 285 9.80 21.54 -0.27
C LEU A 285 10.13 20.87 1.05
N LEU A 286 9.18 20.97 1.98
CA LEU A 286 9.28 20.36 3.30
C LEU A 286 8.17 19.31 3.46
N GLY A 287 8.56 18.07 3.66
CA GLY A 287 7.66 16.97 4.01
C GLY A 287 7.20 17.05 5.47
N ILE A 288 6.18 16.27 5.79
CA ILE A 288 5.63 16.22 7.15
C ILE A 288 6.63 15.65 8.16
N ALA A 289 7.45 14.70 7.74
CA ALA A 289 8.45 14.02 8.59
C ALA A 289 9.82 14.00 7.89
N PRO A 290 10.51 15.15 7.78
CA PRO A 290 11.75 15.28 7.00
C PRO A 290 12.93 14.45 7.53
N GLY A 291 12.85 13.94 8.75
CA GLY A 291 13.84 13.03 9.34
C GLY A 291 13.49 11.55 9.19
N ALA A 292 12.35 11.20 8.59
CA ALA A 292 11.97 9.81 8.36
C ALA A 292 12.81 9.16 7.24
N GLN A 293 13.02 7.86 7.35
CA GLN A 293 13.74 7.06 6.36
C GLN A 293 12.76 6.25 5.52
N ILE A 294 12.83 6.39 4.20
CA ILE A 294 11.94 5.74 3.26
C ILE A 294 12.49 4.36 2.83
N LEU A 295 11.63 3.36 2.93
CA LEU A 295 11.76 2.06 2.30
C LEU A 295 10.90 2.08 1.04
N ALA A 296 11.49 2.22 -0.14
CA ALA A 296 10.79 2.31 -1.41
C ALA A 296 10.45 0.92 -1.94
N ALA A 297 9.17 0.61 -2.14
CA ALA A 297 8.73 -0.66 -2.70
C ALA A 297 7.97 -0.40 -4.01
N HIS A 298 8.64 -0.67 -5.14
CA HIS A 298 8.11 -0.52 -6.49
C HIS A 298 7.15 -1.67 -6.81
N ALA A 299 5.84 -1.41 -6.77
CA ALA A 299 4.77 -2.39 -6.98
C ALA A 299 3.78 -1.99 -8.10
N PHE A 300 3.91 -0.78 -8.64
CA PHE A 300 3.02 -0.21 -9.65
C PHE A 300 3.81 0.34 -10.83
N ASP A 301 3.36 0.00 -12.04
CA ASP A 301 3.96 0.45 -13.29
C ASP A 301 2.90 1.03 -14.22
N ASP A 302 3.26 2.10 -14.93
CA ASP A 302 2.41 2.75 -15.92
C ASP A 302 2.72 2.21 -17.32
N THR A 303 1.96 1.23 -17.75
CA THR A 303 2.06 0.69 -19.11
C THR A 303 1.07 1.30 -20.10
N ALA A 304 0.10 2.11 -19.64
CA ALA A 304 -0.99 2.63 -20.47
C ALA A 304 -1.63 3.93 -19.94
N GLY A 305 -0.90 4.78 -19.22
CA GLY A 305 -1.39 6.05 -18.66
C GLY A 305 -2.14 5.94 -17.34
N ILE A 306 -2.29 4.73 -16.79
CA ILE A 306 -2.77 4.49 -15.42
C ILE A 306 -1.85 3.45 -14.79
N ALA A 307 -1.15 3.85 -13.74
CA ALA A 307 -0.24 2.95 -13.03
C ALA A 307 -1.03 1.83 -12.32
N LYS A 308 -0.66 0.58 -12.62
CA LYS A 308 -1.32 -0.62 -12.13
C LYS A 308 -0.33 -1.51 -11.39
N GLY A 309 -0.77 -2.06 -10.28
CA GLY A 309 -0.08 -3.08 -9.51
C GLY A 309 -0.94 -4.33 -9.36
N THR A 310 -0.32 -5.47 -9.18
CA THR A 310 -1.04 -6.73 -8.95
C THR A 310 -1.01 -7.11 -7.47
N SER A 311 -1.99 -7.92 -7.04
CA SER A 311 -1.99 -8.52 -5.70
C SER A 311 -0.63 -9.08 -5.33
N PHE A 312 -0.02 -9.85 -6.22
CA PHE A 312 1.24 -10.53 -5.92
C PHE A 312 2.40 -9.56 -5.69
N ALA A 313 2.48 -8.46 -6.45
CA ALA A 313 3.47 -7.41 -6.26
C ALA A 313 3.28 -6.69 -4.91
N ILE A 314 2.01 -6.37 -4.55
CA ILE A 314 1.67 -5.74 -3.26
C ILE A 314 2.02 -6.67 -2.08
N TYR A 315 1.75 -7.97 -2.18
CA TYR A 315 2.10 -8.94 -1.14
C TYR A 315 3.61 -9.00 -0.90
N LYS A 316 4.41 -9.06 -1.99
CA LYS A 316 5.88 -9.03 -1.90
C LYS A 316 6.36 -7.76 -1.21
N SER A 317 5.80 -6.61 -1.58
CA SER A 317 6.16 -5.31 -1.02
C SER A 317 5.83 -5.21 0.47
N LEU A 318 4.65 -5.70 0.89
CA LEU A 318 4.25 -5.69 2.30
C LEU A 318 5.09 -6.66 3.14
N GLN A 319 5.40 -7.85 2.61
CA GLN A 319 6.32 -8.78 3.26
C GLN A 319 7.72 -8.15 3.41
N TRP A 320 8.25 -7.56 2.33
CA TRP A 320 9.54 -6.91 2.35
C TRP A 320 9.62 -5.73 3.33
N ALA A 321 8.56 -4.92 3.40
CA ALA A 321 8.45 -3.85 4.39
C ALA A 321 8.53 -4.39 5.83
N ALA A 322 7.82 -5.50 6.11
CA ALA A 322 7.84 -6.17 7.39
C ALA A 322 9.22 -6.78 7.74
N ASP A 323 9.92 -7.34 6.76
CA ASP A 323 11.27 -7.91 6.91
C ASP A 323 12.33 -6.83 7.13
N ASN A 324 12.09 -5.61 6.64
CA ASN A 324 12.93 -4.44 6.85
C ASN A 324 12.48 -3.56 8.03
N SER A 325 11.60 -4.08 8.90
CA SER A 325 11.20 -3.42 10.14
C SER A 325 10.49 -2.07 9.94
N ALA A 326 9.75 -1.90 8.85
CA ALA A 326 8.92 -0.73 8.64
C ALA A 326 7.95 -0.53 9.82
N ARG A 327 7.88 0.69 10.33
CA ARG A 327 6.95 1.07 11.41
C ARG A 327 5.66 1.67 10.87
N VAL A 328 5.73 2.29 9.70
CA VAL A 328 4.60 2.86 8.97
C VAL A 328 4.61 2.30 7.55
N VAL A 329 3.44 2.05 6.98
CA VAL A 329 3.28 1.69 5.57
C VAL A 329 2.29 2.63 4.92
N ASN A 330 2.73 3.38 3.92
CA ASN A 330 1.91 4.20 3.06
C ASN A 330 1.43 3.38 1.87
N MET A 331 0.12 3.36 1.64
CA MET A 331 -0.56 2.61 0.58
C MET A 331 -1.50 3.55 -0.19
N SER A 332 -0.93 4.33 -1.10
CA SER A 332 -1.65 5.34 -1.88
C SER A 332 -2.31 4.75 -3.13
N PHE A 333 -2.92 3.57 -3.01
CA PHE A 333 -3.59 2.83 -4.08
C PHE A 333 -4.93 2.26 -3.61
N ALA A 334 -5.76 1.87 -4.58
CA ALA A 334 -7.05 1.25 -4.30
C ALA A 334 -7.38 0.14 -5.32
N GLY A 335 -8.19 -0.80 -4.86
CA GLY A 335 -8.64 -1.93 -5.67
C GLY A 335 -9.75 -2.72 -5.00
N PRO A 336 -10.07 -3.90 -5.54
CA PRO A 336 -11.13 -4.75 -5.01
C PRO A 336 -10.75 -5.40 -3.68
N THR A 337 -11.72 -6.05 -3.05
CA THR A 337 -11.45 -6.90 -1.89
C THR A 337 -10.55 -8.08 -2.27
N ASP A 338 -9.54 -8.33 -1.44
CA ASP A 338 -8.54 -9.39 -1.65
C ASP A 338 -8.32 -10.13 -0.33
N PRO A 339 -8.75 -11.41 -0.23
CA PRO A 339 -8.67 -12.17 1.01
C PRO A 339 -7.25 -12.38 1.52
N THR A 340 -6.28 -12.55 0.63
CA THR A 340 -4.87 -12.75 1.02
C THR A 340 -4.25 -11.42 1.48
N LEU A 341 -4.54 -10.31 0.79
CA LEU A 341 -4.12 -8.98 1.25
C LEU A 341 -4.65 -8.68 2.65
N ARG A 342 -5.93 -8.97 2.92
CA ARG A 342 -6.53 -8.78 4.25
C ARG A 342 -5.80 -9.56 5.34
N ARG A 343 -5.37 -10.80 5.06
CA ARG A 343 -4.57 -11.59 6.01
C ARG A 343 -3.19 -10.96 6.24
N LEU A 344 -2.53 -10.48 5.19
CA LEU A 344 -1.24 -9.80 5.28
C LEU A 344 -1.35 -8.49 6.06
N LEU A 345 -2.40 -7.68 5.82
CA LEU A 345 -2.66 -6.44 6.56
C LEU A 345 -2.89 -6.71 8.05
N ALA A 346 -3.70 -7.73 8.39
CA ALA A 346 -3.91 -8.11 9.78
C ALA A 346 -2.60 -8.54 10.46
N ALA A 347 -1.80 -9.37 9.81
CA ALA A 347 -0.51 -9.82 10.35
C ALA A 347 0.51 -8.67 10.47
N ALA A 348 0.54 -7.72 9.53
CA ALA A 348 1.37 -6.53 9.61
C ALA A 348 0.94 -5.62 10.76
N TYR A 349 -0.37 -5.43 10.96
CA TYR A 349 -0.93 -4.70 12.09
C TYR A 349 -0.55 -5.34 13.43
N ASP A 350 -0.70 -6.67 13.56
CA ASP A 350 -0.33 -7.44 14.77
C ASP A 350 1.18 -7.36 15.05
N LYS A 351 2.00 -7.21 14.01
CA LYS A 351 3.45 -6.98 14.12
C LYS A 351 3.79 -5.54 14.58
N GLY A 352 2.79 -4.66 14.67
CA GLY A 352 2.93 -3.28 15.14
C GLY A 352 3.20 -2.26 14.03
N MET A 353 2.94 -2.60 12.77
CA MET A 353 3.05 -1.68 11.66
C MET A 353 1.80 -0.81 11.54
N VAL A 354 1.97 0.50 11.46
CA VAL A 354 0.87 1.46 11.24
C VAL A 354 0.55 1.47 9.74
N LEU A 355 -0.64 1.01 9.37
CA LEU A 355 -1.08 0.89 7.99
C LEU A 355 -1.98 2.07 7.63
N ILE A 356 -1.61 2.84 6.61
CA ILE A 356 -2.31 4.05 6.19
C ILE A 356 -2.59 3.96 4.69
N ALA A 357 -3.83 4.26 4.30
CA ALA A 357 -4.21 4.18 2.89
C ALA A 357 -5.14 5.30 2.44
N ALA A 358 -5.05 5.61 1.15
CA ALA A 358 -5.94 6.52 0.45
C ALA A 358 -7.37 5.95 0.39
N ALA A 359 -8.37 6.79 0.70
CA ALA A 359 -9.77 6.38 0.65
C ALA A 359 -10.24 5.99 -0.75
N GLY A 360 -9.62 6.56 -1.79
CA GLY A 360 -9.94 6.38 -3.20
C GLY A 360 -10.52 7.64 -3.83
N ASN A 361 -10.39 7.75 -5.16
CA ASN A 361 -10.81 8.90 -5.97
C ASN A 361 -11.87 8.51 -7.03
N ALA A 362 -12.66 7.46 -6.76
CA ALA A 362 -13.71 6.97 -7.66
C ALA A 362 -15.06 7.67 -7.46
N GLY A 363 -15.10 8.67 -6.58
CA GLY A 363 -16.29 9.49 -6.33
C GLY A 363 -17.13 9.05 -5.12
N PRO A 364 -18.07 9.91 -4.71
CA PRO A 364 -18.84 9.72 -3.46
C PRO A 364 -19.80 8.51 -3.47
N GLN A 365 -20.10 7.95 -4.65
CA GLN A 365 -20.96 6.78 -4.82
C GLN A 365 -20.18 5.47 -4.98
N SER A 366 -18.85 5.52 -4.92
CA SER A 366 -18.01 4.32 -5.04
C SER A 366 -18.25 3.38 -3.86
N GLU A 367 -18.28 2.09 -4.16
CA GLU A 367 -18.14 1.07 -3.12
C GLU A 367 -16.81 1.24 -2.37
N PRO A 368 -16.75 0.78 -1.11
CA PRO A 368 -15.50 0.83 -0.35
C PRO A 368 -14.36 0.10 -1.04
N LEU A 369 -13.24 0.79 -1.26
CA LEU A 369 -12.04 0.23 -1.90
C LEU A 369 -11.00 -0.21 -0.86
N TYR A 370 -10.23 -1.22 -1.22
CA TYR A 370 -9.14 -1.76 -0.39
C TYR A 370 -7.77 -1.29 -0.88
N PRO A 371 -6.81 -1.10 0.03
CA PRO A 371 -6.79 -1.51 1.44
C PRO A 371 -7.50 -0.57 2.43
N ALA A 372 -7.94 0.63 2.04
CA ALA A 372 -8.52 1.61 2.96
C ALA A 372 -9.73 1.09 3.77
N ALA A 373 -10.59 0.27 3.15
CA ALA A 373 -11.77 -0.30 3.82
C ALA A 373 -11.45 -1.44 4.80
N ASP A 374 -10.18 -1.86 4.94
CA ASP A 374 -9.79 -2.87 5.94
C ASP A 374 -9.78 -2.25 7.36
N PRO A 375 -10.34 -2.92 8.37
CA PRO A 375 -10.41 -2.38 9.73
C PRO A 375 -9.05 -2.09 10.39
N ASN A 376 -7.98 -2.75 9.94
CA ASN A 376 -6.62 -2.53 10.43
C ASN A 376 -5.92 -1.34 9.78
N VAL A 377 -6.53 -0.71 8.79
CA VAL A 377 -5.95 0.38 7.99
C VAL A 377 -6.58 1.71 8.37
N ILE A 378 -5.77 2.74 8.53
CA ILE A 378 -6.22 4.12 8.74
C ILE A 378 -6.54 4.70 7.35
N ALA A 379 -7.83 4.77 7.03
CA ALA A 379 -8.31 5.34 5.77
C ALA A 379 -8.30 6.87 5.83
N VAL A 380 -7.71 7.51 4.84
CA VAL A 380 -7.54 8.96 4.76
C VAL A 380 -8.25 9.51 3.54
N THR A 381 -9.13 10.49 3.78
CA THR A 381 -9.74 11.29 2.72
C THR A 381 -9.04 12.63 2.54
N ALA A 382 -9.33 13.35 1.44
CA ALA A 382 -8.65 14.58 1.06
C ALA A 382 -9.52 15.83 1.23
N THR A 383 -8.89 16.95 1.63
CA THR A 383 -9.50 18.29 1.66
C THR A 383 -8.72 19.28 0.81
N ASP A 384 -9.39 20.37 0.42
CA ASP A 384 -8.76 21.55 -0.18
C ASP A 384 -8.30 22.56 0.92
N SER A 385 -7.69 23.66 0.49
CA SER A 385 -7.19 24.72 1.38
C SER A 385 -8.29 25.53 2.13
N ALA A 386 -9.56 25.26 1.82
CA ALA A 386 -10.72 25.82 2.52
C ALA A 386 -11.46 24.80 3.39
N ASP A 387 -10.81 23.67 3.70
CA ASP A 387 -11.36 22.53 4.44
C ASP A 387 -12.54 21.83 3.74
N HIS A 388 -12.78 22.04 2.43
CA HIS A 388 -13.81 21.31 1.71
C HIS A 388 -13.28 19.93 1.29
N ILE A 389 -14.18 18.95 1.37
CA ILE A 389 -13.84 17.58 0.95
C ILE A 389 -13.58 17.52 -0.56
N PHE A 390 -12.56 16.81 -0.98
CA PHE A 390 -12.27 16.55 -2.38
C PHE A 390 -13.47 15.90 -3.08
N LYS A 391 -13.93 16.50 -4.19
CA LYS A 391 -15.17 16.11 -4.85
C LYS A 391 -15.19 14.66 -5.34
N MET A 392 -14.02 14.16 -5.76
CA MET A 392 -13.87 12.79 -6.25
C MET A 392 -13.47 11.79 -5.17
N ALA A 393 -13.30 12.22 -3.91
CA ALA A 393 -12.99 11.31 -2.82
C ALA A 393 -14.14 10.33 -2.58
N ASN A 394 -13.81 9.07 -2.34
CA ASN A 394 -14.76 8.07 -1.87
C ASN A 394 -15.30 8.47 -0.50
N ARG A 395 -16.52 8.06 -0.20
CA ARG A 395 -17.22 8.33 1.06
C ARG A 395 -17.50 7.04 1.81
N GLY A 396 -17.65 7.13 3.11
CA GLY A 396 -18.10 5.97 3.90
C GLY A 396 -17.60 5.96 5.33
N ARG A 397 -18.22 5.13 6.15
CA ARG A 397 -17.91 5.01 7.60
C ARG A 397 -16.52 4.43 7.89
N TYR A 398 -15.84 3.89 6.88
CA TYR A 398 -14.48 3.38 7.03
C TYR A 398 -13.44 4.49 7.05
N ILE A 399 -13.79 5.72 6.61
CA ILE A 399 -12.91 6.87 6.66
C ILE A 399 -12.57 7.19 8.12
N ALA A 400 -11.29 7.22 8.44
CA ALA A 400 -10.82 7.51 9.79
C ALA A 400 -10.62 9.01 10.02
N VAL A 401 -9.94 9.67 9.09
CA VAL A 401 -9.55 11.09 9.19
C VAL A 401 -9.44 11.72 7.79
N ALA A 402 -9.39 13.05 7.77
CA ALA A 402 -9.10 13.85 6.60
C ALA A 402 -7.73 14.55 6.71
N ALA A 403 -7.10 14.82 5.57
CA ALA A 403 -5.89 15.62 5.48
C ALA A 403 -5.89 16.43 4.16
N PRO A 404 -5.10 17.53 4.04
CA PRO A 404 -4.94 18.26 2.80
C PRO A 404 -4.51 17.34 1.64
N GLY A 405 -5.19 17.46 0.50
CA GLY A 405 -4.95 16.59 -0.64
C GLY A 405 -5.39 17.19 -1.98
N VAL A 406 -5.72 18.48 -2.04
CA VAL A 406 -6.10 19.16 -3.28
C VAL A 406 -5.14 20.30 -3.55
N ASP A 407 -4.63 20.38 -4.78
CA ASP A 407 -3.66 21.38 -5.22
C ASP A 407 -2.41 21.47 -4.33
N ILE A 408 -1.89 20.30 -3.96
CA ILE A 408 -0.67 20.17 -3.14
C ILE A 408 0.56 20.31 -4.03
N LEU A 409 1.46 21.24 -3.73
CA LEU A 409 2.76 21.31 -4.39
C LEU A 409 3.61 20.14 -3.95
N ALA A 410 3.99 19.28 -4.87
CA ALA A 410 4.68 18.01 -4.67
C ALA A 410 5.94 17.89 -5.54
N LEU A 411 6.79 16.93 -5.21
CA LEU A 411 7.98 16.59 -6.00
C LEU A 411 7.56 15.86 -7.28
N ALA A 412 8.31 16.10 -8.34
CA ALA A 412 8.23 15.35 -9.59
C ALA A 412 9.62 14.85 -9.98
N PRO A 413 9.75 13.76 -10.76
CA PRO A 413 11.05 13.26 -11.22
C PRO A 413 11.92 14.34 -11.86
N ASP A 414 13.23 14.06 -11.92
CA ASP A 414 14.24 14.93 -12.50
C ASP A 414 14.38 16.31 -11.81
N GLY A 415 14.12 16.36 -10.50
CA GLY A 415 14.24 17.59 -9.71
C GLY A 415 13.13 18.62 -9.98
N ALA A 416 12.03 18.20 -10.60
CA ALA A 416 10.89 19.03 -10.92
C ALA A 416 9.87 19.08 -9.76
N TYR A 417 8.87 19.98 -9.92
CA TYR A 417 7.79 20.20 -8.95
C TYR A 417 6.48 20.39 -9.70
N GLN A 418 5.39 19.86 -9.18
CA GLN A 418 4.06 20.05 -9.76
C GLN A 418 2.97 20.07 -8.72
N LEU A 419 1.74 20.42 -9.09
CA LEU A 419 0.57 20.29 -8.25
C LEU A 419 0.02 18.86 -8.35
N SER A 420 -0.32 18.28 -7.22
CA SER A 420 -0.94 16.96 -7.06
C SER A 420 -2.28 17.07 -6.36
N THR A 421 -3.25 16.26 -6.77
CA THR A 421 -4.58 16.21 -6.16
C THR A 421 -5.06 14.76 -6.03
N GLY A 422 -5.38 14.35 -4.81
CA GLY A 422 -5.91 13.01 -4.54
C GLY A 422 -5.90 12.65 -3.06
N THR A 423 -6.62 11.59 -2.73
CA THR A 423 -6.55 11.00 -1.39
C THR A 423 -5.19 10.32 -1.12
N SER A 424 -4.40 10.08 -2.19
CA SER A 424 -3.04 9.56 -2.10
C SER A 424 -2.11 10.45 -1.31
N ILE A 425 -2.03 11.73 -1.68
CA ILE A 425 -1.13 12.67 -1.03
C ILE A 425 -1.62 13.03 0.39
N ALA A 426 -2.94 13.02 0.61
CA ALA A 426 -3.51 13.13 1.96
C ALA A 426 -3.07 11.96 2.86
N ALA A 427 -3.06 10.73 2.35
CA ALA A 427 -2.56 9.55 3.06
C ALA A 427 -1.05 9.66 3.36
N ALA A 428 -0.27 10.19 2.42
CA ALA A 428 1.16 10.45 2.63
C ALA A 428 1.40 11.46 3.78
N HIS A 429 0.62 12.52 3.86
CA HIS A 429 0.69 13.47 4.99
C HIS A 429 0.40 12.78 6.34
N VAL A 430 -0.63 11.95 6.42
CA VAL A 430 -0.95 11.20 7.66
C VAL A 430 0.14 10.19 7.99
N SER A 431 0.77 9.58 6.97
CA SER A 431 1.92 8.68 7.16
C SER A 431 3.11 9.42 7.79
N GLY A 432 3.37 10.64 7.36
CA GLY A 432 4.35 11.53 8.00
C GLY A 432 3.99 11.84 9.45
N ILE A 433 2.72 12.17 9.75
CA ILE A 433 2.28 12.44 11.15
C ILE A 433 2.47 11.20 12.03
N ALA A 434 2.18 10.01 11.51
CA ALA A 434 2.42 8.76 12.23
C ALA A 434 3.92 8.56 12.55
N ALA A 435 4.82 8.94 11.64
CA ALA A 435 6.26 8.92 11.88
C ALA A 435 6.67 9.90 13.00
N LEU A 436 6.13 11.12 13.00
CA LEU A 436 6.37 12.09 14.09
C LEU A 436 5.96 11.51 15.46
N LEU A 437 4.79 10.87 15.54
CA LEU A 437 4.29 10.26 16.78
C LEU A 437 5.18 9.11 17.25
N LEU A 438 5.68 8.29 16.32
CA LEU A 438 6.56 7.15 16.61
C LEU A 438 7.96 7.58 17.04
N GLU A 439 8.50 8.68 16.51
CA GLU A 439 9.74 9.27 17.01
C GLU A 439 9.59 9.68 18.50
N ARG A 440 8.51 10.41 18.83
CA ARG A 440 8.25 10.89 20.20
C ARG A 440 7.97 9.75 21.18
N LYS A 441 7.28 8.70 20.74
CA LYS A 441 6.91 7.55 21.57
C LYS A 441 6.96 6.27 20.77
N PRO A 442 8.15 5.62 20.63
CA PRO A 442 8.35 4.43 19.83
C PRO A 442 7.49 3.21 20.25
N SER A 443 6.99 3.20 21.48
CA SER A 443 6.14 2.13 22.02
C SER A 443 4.66 2.19 21.59
N LEU A 444 4.24 3.25 20.87
CA LEU A 444 2.87 3.35 20.37
C LEU A 444 2.54 2.20 19.43
N LYS A 445 1.37 1.62 19.65
CA LYS A 445 0.77 0.60 18.78
C LYS A 445 -0.03 1.26 17.65
N PRO A 446 -0.34 0.54 16.57
CA PRO A 446 -1.21 1.06 15.50
C PRO A 446 -2.56 1.58 16.01
N SER A 447 -3.17 0.89 16.99
CA SER A 447 -4.41 1.34 17.65
C SER A 447 -4.27 2.68 18.36
N ASP A 448 -3.12 2.92 19.02
CA ASP A 448 -2.86 4.17 19.75
C ASP A 448 -2.70 5.33 18.76
N ILE A 449 -1.95 5.13 17.68
CA ILE A 449 -1.79 6.12 16.59
C ILE A 449 -3.16 6.49 16.02
N ARG A 450 -3.98 5.49 15.66
CA ARG A 450 -5.34 5.72 15.17
C ARG A 450 -6.18 6.52 16.18
N ALA A 451 -6.17 6.12 17.44
CA ALA A 451 -6.93 6.80 18.49
C ALA A 451 -6.48 8.25 18.69
N ILE A 452 -5.18 8.54 18.68
CA ILE A 452 -4.63 9.89 18.79
C ILE A 452 -5.06 10.75 17.60
N LEU A 453 -4.92 10.25 16.37
CA LEU A 453 -5.33 10.97 15.15
C LEU A 453 -6.82 11.33 15.21
N ILE A 454 -7.68 10.38 15.57
CA ILE A 454 -9.12 10.58 15.70
C ILE A 454 -9.45 11.60 16.82
N ALA A 455 -8.87 11.43 18.01
CA ALA A 455 -9.17 12.27 19.17
C ALA A 455 -8.68 13.71 19.02
N THR A 456 -7.69 13.96 18.17
CA THR A 456 -7.07 15.28 17.98
C THR A 456 -7.47 15.96 16.68
N ALA A 457 -8.24 15.29 15.81
CA ALA A 457 -8.75 15.86 14.59
C ALA A 457 -9.66 17.08 14.87
N LYS A 458 -9.65 18.04 13.95
CA LYS A 458 -10.55 19.20 13.96
C LYS A 458 -11.81 18.84 13.18
N ALA A 459 -12.95 18.78 13.86
CA ALA A 459 -14.21 18.57 13.18
C ALA A 459 -14.49 19.74 12.21
N PRO A 460 -14.83 19.51 10.96
CA PRO A 460 -15.07 20.57 9.97
C PRO A 460 -16.47 21.19 10.05
N GLY A 461 -17.12 21.17 11.20
CA GLY A 461 -18.47 21.71 11.38
C GLY A 461 -19.17 21.20 12.66
N PRO A 462 -20.49 21.38 12.79
CA PRO A 462 -21.21 20.81 13.93
C PRO A 462 -21.03 19.28 13.96
N PRO A 463 -21.01 18.66 15.17
CA PRO A 463 -20.71 17.23 15.31
C PRO A 463 -21.82 16.40 14.66
N THR A 464 -21.63 16.08 13.41
CA THR A 464 -22.37 15.04 12.71
C THR A 464 -21.42 13.85 12.55
N PRO A 465 -21.89 12.61 12.72
CA PRO A 465 -21.13 11.45 12.27
C PRO A 465 -21.02 11.54 10.76
N ASP A 466 -20.00 12.26 10.29
CA ASP A 466 -19.85 12.55 8.88
C ASP A 466 -19.05 11.42 8.22
N SER A 467 -19.74 10.63 7.39
CA SER A 467 -19.11 9.61 6.56
C SER A 467 -18.07 10.17 5.58
N ASP A 468 -18.01 11.50 5.45
CA ASP A 468 -17.19 12.18 4.48
C ASP A 468 -15.79 12.53 5.01
N PHE A 469 -15.70 12.98 6.26
CA PHE A 469 -14.44 13.43 6.88
C PHE A 469 -13.87 12.45 7.93
N GLY A 470 -14.62 11.41 8.30
CA GLY A 470 -14.28 10.62 9.47
C GLY A 470 -14.32 11.47 10.75
N ALA A 471 -13.24 11.47 11.51
CA ALA A 471 -13.11 12.32 12.72
C ALA A 471 -12.80 13.78 12.41
N GLY A 472 -12.47 14.12 11.16
CA GLY A 472 -12.12 15.46 10.71
C GLY A 472 -10.67 15.63 10.30
N LEU A 473 -10.25 16.89 10.14
CA LEU A 473 -8.92 17.26 9.66
C LEU A 473 -7.86 17.01 10.74
N VAL A 474 -6.81 16.29 10.41
CA VAL A 474 -5.69 16.01 11.32
C VAL A 474 -4.85 17.27 11.57
N SER A 475 -4.14 17.30 12.71
CA SER A 475 -3.08 18.28 13.00
C SER A 475 -1.89 17.55 13.62
N ALA A 476 -0.73 17.69 13.02
CA ALA A 476 0.51 17.10 13.52
C ALA A 476 0.85 17.60 14.93
N TYR A 477 0.75 18.91 15.14
CA TYR A 477 1.05 19.50 16.45
C TYR A 477 0.08 19.04 17.54
N ARG A 478 -1.24 19.04 17.25
CA ARG A 478 -2.24 18.59 18.24
C ARG A 478 -2.06 17.11 18.59
N ALA A 479 -1.72 16.29 17.62
CA ALA A 479 -1.45 14.87 17.80
C ALA A 479 -0.22 14.65 18.71
N LEU A 480 0.88 15.37 18.47
CA LEU A 480 2.08 15.31 19.30
C LEU A 480 1.82 15.86 20.72
N ALA A 481 1.16 17.01 20.84
CA ALA A 481 0.85 17.61 22.15
C ALA A 481 -0.09 16.75 23.01
N ALA A 482 -0.86 15.84 22.42
CA ALA A 482 -1.69 14.90 23.16
C ALA A 482 -0.85 13.83 23.89
N LEU A 483 0.36 13.51 23.41
CA LEU A 483 1.26 12.56 24.09
C LEU A 483 1.73 13.08 25.45
N ASP A 484 1.95 14.39 25.57
CA ASP A 484 2.44 15.01 26.80
C ASP A 484 1.34 15.07 27.88
N ARG A 485 0.06 15.15 27.47
CA ARG A 485 -1.11 15.17 28.37
C ARG A 485 -1.45 13.81 28.97
N THR A 486 -1.02 12.73 28.34
CA THR A 486 -1.25 11.34 28.82
C THR A 486 -0.14 10.81 29.72
N SER A 487 0.92 11.58 29.99
CA SER A 487 1.94 11.22 30.98
C SER A 487 1.38 11.48 32.39
N PRO A 488 1.27 10.48 33.30
CA PRO A 488 0.81 10.69 34.67
C PRO A 488 1.93 11.40 35.46
N GLY A 489 1.92 12.72 35.50
CA GLY A 489 2.97 13.47 36.22
C GLY A 489 2.89 14.99 36.25
N SER A 490 1.73 15.63 35.98
CA SER A 490 1.56 17.07 36.28
C SER A 490 0.20 17.34 36.90
N ALA A 491 -0.02 16.74 38.07
CA ALA A 491 -0.95 17.33 39.03
C ALA A 491 -0.18 18.46 39.73
N ASP A 492 -0.28 19.64 39.17
CA ASP A 492 0.23 20.87 39.80
C ASP A 492 -0.56 21.12 41.10
N GLY A 493 0.07 20.73 42.20
CA GLY A 493 -0.43 20.92 43.55
C GLY A 493 -0.33 22.38 43.97
N THR A 494 -1.24 23.22 43.50
CA THR A 494 -1.44 24.55 44.10
C THR A 494 -2.51 24.43 45.17
N THR A 495 -2.10 23.91 46.33
CA THR A 495 -2.85 24.09 47.58
C THR A 495 -2.66 25.54 48.03
N GLN A 496 -3.62 26.40 47.71
CA GLN A 496 -3.73 27.69 48.39
C GLN A 496 -4.14 27.45 49.83
N ALA A 497 -3.18 27.63 50.74
CA ALA A 497 -3.45 27.79 52.15
C ALA A 497 -4.24 29.10 52.37
N LYS A 498 -5.46 28.99 52.87
CA LYS A 498 -6.19 30.09 53.48
C LYS A 498 -5.60 30.33 54.86
N GLN A 499 -5.06 31.50 55.06
CA GLN A 499 -5.04 32.21 56.40
C GLN A 499 -6.17 33.22 56.43
#